data_9bf9faa1217265fc086ed17bf565b67e
#
_entry.id   9bf9faa1217265fc086ed17bf565b67e
#
_cell.length_a   1.000
_cell.length_b   1.000
_cell.length_c   1.000
_cell.angle_alpha   90.00
_cell.angle_beta   90.00
_cell.angle_gamma   90.00
#
_symmetry.space_group_name_H-M   'P 1'
#
loop_
_entity.id
_entity.type
_entity.pdbx_description
1 polymer ?
#
loop_
_entity_poly.entity_id
_entity_poly.type
_entity_poly.pdbx_seq_one_letter_code
_entity_poly.pdbx_strand_id
1 'polypeptide(L)'
;MALTVQKILTFMFGSRNERLLKRYRAIVAQINSLEPQIQAMTDEQLAARTAELRAGVKSGKLRSADCLHEAFAIMRESMDRHIGIRAIFNPEESFNPDQLDDVHLELYDSVQRRMIQTGEPWTKVPIAHELYAAVRKLYPESRPPF
;
A
#
# COMPACT_ATOMS: atom_id res chain seq x y z
N MET A 1 4.33 48.91 -13.04
CA MET A 1 4.72 48.68 -11.63
C MET A 1 3.98 47.49 -10.98
N ALA A 2 2.72 47.20 -11.26
CA ALA A 2 1.99 46.07 -10.67
C ALA A 2 2.60 44.67 -10.90
N LEU A 3 3.18 44.43 -12.09
CA LEU A 3 3.84 43.18 -12.44
C LEU A 3 5.07 42.83 -11.55
N THR A 4 5.72 43.81 -10.97
CA THR A 4 6.93 43.63 -10.15
C THR A 4 6.58 43.14 -8.73
N VAL A 5 5.48 43.66 -8.17
CA VAL A 5 5.02 43.28 -6.83
C VAL A 5 4.51 41.86 -6.84
N GLN A 6 3.76 41.47 -7.88
CA GLN A 6 3.23 40.11 -8.04
C GLN A 6 4.35 39.08 -8.21
N LYS A 7 5.42 39.40 -8.95
CA LYS A 7 6.61 38.55 -9.07
C LYS A 7 7.36 38.40 -7.77
N ILE A 8 7.50 39.47 -6.99
CA ILE A 8 8.15 39.45 -5.68
C ILE A 8 7.36 38.63 -4.68
N LEU A 9 6.02 38.77 -4.65
CA LEU A 9 5.15 37.99 -3.80
C LEU A 9 5.18 36.50 -4.17
N THR A 10 5.18 36.16 -5.46
CA THR A 10 5.28 34.79 -5.94
C THR A 10 6.64 34.17 -5.61
N PHE A 11 7.73 34.96 -5.68
CA PHE A 11 9.07 34.53 -5.30
C PHE A 11 9.19 34.27 -3.78
N MET A 12 8.59 35.13 -2.94
CA MET A 12 8.65 35.00 -1.48
C MET A 12 7.70 33.92 -0.91
N PHE A 13 6.52 33.77 -1.49
CA PHE A 13 5.47 32.87 -0.97
C PHE A 13 5.22 31.64 -1.84
N GLY A 14 5.95 31.49 -2.94
CA GLY A 14 5.75 30.45 -3.95
C GLY A 14 4.46 30.62 -4.75
N SER A 15 4.34 29.91 -5.84
CA SER A 15 3.10 29.86 -6.61
C SER A 15 1.99 29.16 -5.82
N ARG A 16 0.72 29.39 -6.21
CA ARG A 16 -0.43 28.64 -5.65
C ARG A 16 -0.17 27.13 -5.72
N ASN A 17 0.40 26.64 -6.80
CA ASN A 17 0.73 25.24 -6.99
C ASN A 17 1.80 24.75 -6.02
N GLU A 18 2.86 25.53 -5.76
CA GLU A 18 3.90 25.14 -4.80
C GLU A 18 3.36 25.01 -3.38
N ARG A 19 2.50 25.93 -2.97
CA ARG A 19 1.83 25.84 -1.65
C ARG A 19 0.92 24.62 -1.55
N LEU A 20 0.20 24.30 -2.63
CA LEU A 20 -0.65 23.12 -2.70
C LEU A 20 0.18 21.84 -2.66
N LEU A 21 1.27 21.77 -3.45
CA LEU A 21 2.19 20.64 -3.45
C LEU A 21 2.87 20.45 -2.07
N LYS A 22 3.26 21.53 -1.40
CA LYS A 22 3.81 21.45 -0.04
C LYS A 22 2.80 20.84 0.93
N ARG A 23 1.52 21.22 0.82
CA ARG A 23 0.44 20.66 1.65
C ARG A 23 0.25 19.15 1.36
N TYR A 24 0.23 18.76 0.08
CA TYR A 24 0.09 17.35 -0.27
C TYR A 24 1.30 16.51 0.13
N ARG A 25 2.52 17.04 0.01
CA ARG A 25 3.72 16.36 0.51
C ARG A 25 3.65 16.08 2.01
N ALA A 26 3.10 16.99 2.81
CA ALA A 26 2.90 16.76 4.23
C ALA A 26 1.89 15.63 4.51
N ILE A 27 0.80 15.56 3.74
CA ILE A 27 -0.19 14.48 3.82
C ILE A 27 0.45 13.14 3.45
N VAL A 28 1.20 13.10 2.34
CA VAL A 28 1.90 11.89 1.89
C VAL A 28 2.93 11.42 2.93
N ALA A 29 3.67 12.35 3.54
CA ALA A 29 4.62 12.02 4.61
C ALA A 29 3.93 11.37 5.82
N GLN A 30 2.74 11.84 6.19
CA GLN A 30 1.94 11.23 7.26
C GLN A 30 1.44 9.84 6.87
N ILE A 31 0.98 9.64 5.63
CA ILE A 31 0.59 8.32 5.12
C ILE A 31 1.78 7.37 5.17
N ASN A 32 2.96 7.81 4.70
CA ASN A 32 4.18 6.99 4.70
C ASN A 32 4.65 6.64 6.12
N SER A 33 4.45 7.51 7.10
CA SER A 33 4.82 7.21 8.49
C SER A 33 4.00 6.08 9.12
N LEU A 34 2.82 5.78 8.59
CA LEU A 34 1.98 4.66 9.03
C LEU A 34 2.38 3.32 8.39
N GLU A 35 3.18 3.36 7.34
CA GLU A 35 3.53 2.18 6.54
C GLU A 35 4.07 1.00 7.38
N PRO A 36 5.05 1.17 8.29
CA PRO A 36 5.58 0.04 9.06
C PRO A 36 4.51 -0.64 9.92
N GLN A 37 3.60 0.15 10.51
CA GLN A 37 2.52 -0.38 11.33
C GLN A 37 1.49 -1.14 10.48
N ILE A 38 1.12 -0.60 9.33
CA ILE A 38 0.13 -1.20 8.44
C ILE A 38 0.70 -2.48 7.80
N GLN A 39 1.98 -2.49 7.42
CA GLN A 39 2.64 -3.68 6.86
C GLN A 39 2.73 -4.85 7.86
N ALA A 40 2.82 -4.55 9.15
CA ALA A 40 2.85 -5.58 10.20
C ALA A 40 1.48 -6.25 10.45
N MET A 41 0.38 -5.68 9.94
CA MET A 41 -0.97 -6.23 10.11
C MET A 41 -1.20 -7.42 9.17
N THR A 42 -1.93 -8.45 9.65
CA THR A 42 -2.45 -9.51 8.79
C THR A 42 -3.61 -9.01 7.91
N ASP A 43 -4.02 -9.78 6.92
CA ASP A 43 -5.14 -9.41 6.05
C ASP A 43 -6.45 -9.26 6.85
N GLU A 44 -6.67 -10.12 7.86
CA GLU A 44 -7.83 -10.04 8.76
C GLU A 44 -7.77 -8.78 9.62
N GLN A 45 -6.59 -8.40 10.11
CA GLN A 45 -6.41 -7.17 10.90
C GLN A 45 -6.66 -5.92 10.06
N LEU A 46 -6.20 -5.89 8.80
CA LEU A 46 -6.48 -4.80 7.86
C LEU A 46 -7.98 -4.68 7.57
N ALA A 47 -8.65 -5.81 7.35
CA ALA A 47 -10.10 -5.84 7.13
C ALA A 47 -10.87 -5.35 8.38
N ALA A 48 -10.51 -5.83 9.58
CA ALA A 48 -11.11 -5.40 10.84
C ALA A 48 -10.91 -3.90 11.08
N ARG A 49 -9.68 -3.39 10.86
CA ARG A 49 -9.38 -1.97 11.01
C ARG A 49 -10.16 -1.10 10.04
N THR A 50 -10.31 -1.54 8.80
CA THR A 50 -11.16 -0.87 7.80
C THR A 50 -12.63 -0.80 8.26
N ALA A 51 -13.14 -1.89 8.83
CA ALA A 51 -14.51 -1.92 9.35
C ALA A 51 -14.70 -0.96 10.55
N GLU A 52 -13.71 -0.87 11.46
CA GLU A 52 -13.72 0.08 12.59
C GLU A 52 -13.76 1.54 12.10
N LEU A 53 -12.89 1.91 11.15
CA LEU A 53 -12.88 3.26 10.59
C LEU A 53 -14.23 3.61 9.94
N ARG A 54 -14.79 2.68 9.18
CA ARG A 54 -16.11 2.84 8.54
C ARG A 54 -17.22 3.01 9.57
N ALA A 55 -17.22 2.19 10.62
CA ALA A 55 -18.22 2.29 11.69
C ALA A 55 -18.08 3.59 12.47
N GLY A 56 -16.85 4.03 12.74
CA GLY A 56 -16.56 5.31 13.39
C GLY A 56 -17.09 6.52 12.62
N VAL A 57 -16.87 6.54 11.30
CA VAL A 57 -17.40 7.60 10.42
C VAL A 57 -18.93 7.52 10.34
N LYS A 58 -19.49 6.32 10.17
CA LYS A 58 -20.96 6.15 10.07
C LYS A 58 -21.69 6.56 11.36
N SER A 59 -21.09 6.33 12.52
CA SER A 59 -21.64 6.73 13.82
C SER A 59 -21.40 8.21 14.17
N GLY A 60 -20.63 8.95 13.37
CA GLY A 60 -20.24 10.33 13.65
C GLY A 60 -19.17 10.50 14.72
N LYS A 61 -18.58 9.39 15.22
CA LYS A 61 -17.47 9.42 16.19
C LYS A 61 -16.17 9.91 15.57
N LEU A 62 -15.97 9.63 14.28
CA LEU A 62 -14.81 10.03 13.50
C LEU A 62 -15.27 10.87 12.31
N ARG A 63 -14.51 11.92 11.99
CA ARG A 63 -14.70 12.65 10.74
C ARG A 63 -13.91 11.93 9.62
N SER A 64 -14.45 11.90 8.41
CA SER A 64 -13.77 11.31 7.25
C SER A 64 -12.36 11.89 7.04
N ALA A 65 -12.17 13.18 7.31
CA ALA A 65 -10.86 13.81 7.20
C ALA A 65 -9.82 13.25 8.20
N ASP A 66 -10.25 12.83 9.39
CA ASP A 66 -9.35 12.29 10.42
C ASP A 66 -8.91 10.86 10.09
N CYS A 67 -9.71 10.13 9.30
CA CYS A 67 -9.38 8.77 8.84
C CYS A 67 -8.57 8.73 7.55
N LEU A 68 -8.39 9.87 6.87
CA LEU A 68 -7.85 9.93 5.52
C LEU A 68 -6.48 9.24 5.40
N HIS A 69 -5.54 9.60 6.28
CA HIS A 69 -4.16 9.10 6.21
C HIS A 69 -4.10 7.59 6.40
N GLU A 70 -4.81 7.08 7.38
CA GLU A 70 -4.85 5.65 7.69
C GLU A 70 -5.59 4.87 6.59
N ALA A 71 -6.70 5.38 6.10
CA ALA A 71 -7.44 4.74 5.01
C ALA A 71 -6.59 4.63 3.73
N PHE A 72 -5.82 5.67 3.39
CA PHE A 72 -4.90 5.61 2.26
C PHE A 72 -3.73 4.64 2.48
N ALA A 73 -3.17 4.58 3.70
CA ALA A 73 -2.11 3.63 4.04
C ALA A 73 -2.61 2.18 3.93
N ILE A 74 -3.80 1.88 4.45
CA ILE A 74 -4.44 0.55 4.34
C ILE A 74 -4.73 0.21 2.88
N MET A 75 -5.29 1.15 2.12
CA MET A 75 -5.59 0.95 0.70
C MET A 75 -4.32 0.62 -0.10
N ARG A 76 -3.24 1.39 0.10
CA ARG A 76 -1.96 1.17 -0.56
C ARG A 76 -1.40 -0.22 -0.23
N GLU A 77 -1.40 -0.60 1.04
CA GLU A 77 -0.94 -1.91 1.46
C GLU A 77 -1.79 -3.05 0.88
N SER A 78 -3.11 -2.89 0.87
CA SER A 78 -4.01 -3.87 0.27
C SER A 78 -3.77 -4.03 -1.24
N MET A 79 -3.54 -2.94 -1.95
CA MET A 79 -3.22 -2.98 -3.39
C MET A 79 -1.86 -3.65 -3.63
N ASP A 80 -0.84 -3.32 -2.83
CA ASP A 80 0.47 -3.93 -2.92
C ASP A 80 0.39 -5.46 -2.74
N ARG A 81 -0.34 -5.93 -1.73
CA ARG A 81 -0.55 -7.37 -1.50
C ARG A 81 -1.32 -8.07 -2.61
N HIS A 82 -2.44 -7.47 -3.05
CA HIS A 82 -3.40 -8.16 -3.91
C HIS A 82 -3.10 -8.03 -5.40
N ILE A 83 -2.42 -6.99 -5.81
CA ILE A 83 -2.08 -6.72 -7.21
C ILE A 83 -0.57 -6.90 -7.44
N GLY A 84 0.27 -6.36 -6.55
CA GLY A 84 1.71 -6.43 -6.67
C GLY A 84 2.28 -7.79 -6.27
N ILE A 85 2.30 -8.08 -4.98
CA ILE A 85 2.98 -9.27 -4.44
C ILE A 85 2.31 -10.57 -4.89
N ARG A 86 1.00 -10.60 -4.91
CA ARG A 86 0.25 -11.78 -5.32
C ARG A 86 0.48 -12.20 -6.78
N ALA A 87 0.96 -11.26 -7.61
CA ALA A 87 1.27 -11.52 -9.02
C ALA A 87 2.34 -12.60 -9.23
N ILE A 88 3.17 -12.92 -8.22
CA ILE A 88 4.13 -14.03 -8.30
C ILE A 88 3.44 -15.40 -8.52
N PHE A 89 2.15 -15.49 -8.22
CA PHE A 89 1.33 -16.69 -8.46
C PHE A 89 0.53 -16.62 -9.76
N ASN A 90 0.60 -15.52 -10.51
CA ASN A 90 -0.04 -15.40 -11.81
C ASN A 90 0.69 -16.26 -12.84
N PRO A 91 0.03 -17.24 -13.48
CA PRO A 91 0.69 -18.08 -14.49
C PRO A 91 1.21 -17.32 -15.72
N GLU A 92 0.70 -16.09 -15.95
CA GLU A 92 1.13 -15.23 -17.05
C GLU A 92 2.42 -14.46 -16.71
N GLU A 93 2.79 -14.41 -15.43
CA GLU A 93 4.02 -13.77 -14.96
C GLU A 93 5.16 -14.80 -14.84
N SER A 94 6.32 -14.43 -15.32
CA SER A 94 7.51 -15.31 -15.27
C SER A 94 8.27 -15.12 -13.96
N PHE A 95 7.61 -15.39 -12.81
CA PHE A 95 8.28 -15.33 -11.53
C PHE A 95 9.27 -16.50 -11.39
N ASN A 96 10.52 -16.20 -10.98
CA ASN A 96 11.51 -17.22 -10.65
C ASN A 96 11.52 -17.46 -9.14
N PRO A 97 11.03 -18.62 -8.65
CA PRO A 97 10.99 -18.94 -7.22
C PRO A 97 12.36 -19.16 -6.60
N ASP A 98 13.41 -19.46 -7.37
CA ASP A 98 14.79 -19.65 -6.87
C ASP A 98 15.40 -18.37 -6.26
N GLN A 99 14.71 -17.22 -6.40
CA GLN A 99 15.09 -15.97 -5.74
C GLN A 99 14.67 -15.92 -4.27
N LEU A 100 13.80 -16.83 -3.84
CA LEU A 100 13.37 -16.96 -2.44
C LEU A 100 14.38 -17.82 -1.68
N ASP A 101 14.54 -17.54 -0.38
CA ASP A 101 15.24 -18.47 0.50
C ASP A 101 14.39 -19.73 0.77
N ASP A 102 15.00 -20.76 1.32
CA ASP A 102 14.39 -22.09 1.49
C ASP A 102 13.04 -22.05 2.24
N VAL A 103 12.94 -21.18 3.25
CA VAL A 103 11.71 -21.03 4.06
C VAL A 103 10.58 -20.41 3.24
N HIS A 104 10.87 -19.35 2.50
CA HIS A 104 9.88 -18.66 1.68
C HIS A 104 9.54 -19.42 0.40
N LEU A 105 10.49 -20.22 -0.11
CA LEU A 105 10.25 -21.15 -1.21
C LEU A 105 9.24 -22.23 -0.80
N GLU A 106 9.37 -22.80 0.41
CA GLU A 106 8.39 -23.78 0.92
C GLU A 106 6.99 -23.18 1.07
N LEU A 107 6.90 -21.93 1.54
CA LEU A 107 5.62 -21.20 1.60
C LEU A 107 5.04 -20.98 0.20
N TYR A 108 5.85 -20.57 -0.76
CA TYR A 108 5.44 -20.40 -2.15
C TYR A 108 4.91 -21.71 -2.74
N ASP A 109 5.64 -22.81 -2.58
CA ASP A 109 5.25 -24.12 -3.05
C ASP A 109 3.95 -24.63 -2.38
N SER A 110 3.76 -24.30 -1.11
CA SER A 110 2.52 -24.65 -0.40
C SER A 110 1.29 -23.99 -1.01
N VAL A 111 1.43 -22.71 -1.40
CA VAL A 111 0.38 -21.96 -2.10
C VAL A 111 0.12 -22.53 -3.49
N GLN A 112 1.17 -22.84 -4.25
CA GLN A 112 1.07 -23.46 -5.57
C GLN A 112 0.34 -24.83 -5.50
N ARG A 113 0.74 -25.68 -4.56
CA ARG A 113 0.08 -26.98 -4.32
C ARG A 113 -1.40 -26.81 -3.99
N ARG A 114 -1.72 -25.83 -3.13
CA ARG A 114 -3.12 -25.52 -2.79
C ARG A 114 -3.91 -25.08 -4.02
N MET A 115 -3.39 -24.18 -4.84
CA MET A 115 -4.04 -23.74 -6.08
C MET A 115 -4.35 -24.93 -7.00
N ILE A 116 -3.41 -25.85 -7.14
CA ILE A 116 -3.59 -27.08 -7.97
C ILE A 116 -4.65 -27.99 -7.37
N GLN A 117 -4.64 -28.21 -6.05
CA GLN A 117 -5.55 -29.12 -5.37
C GLN A 117 -6.99 -28.62 -5.29
N THR A 118 -7.16 -27.33 -5.05
CA THR A 118 -8.49 -26.73 -4.81
C THR A 118 -9.08 -26.05 -6.03
N GLY A 119 -8.27 -25.73 -7.04
CA GLY A 119 -8.69 -24.89 -8.17
C GLY A 119 -8.94 -23.43 -7.80
N GLU A 120 -8.51 -22.99 -6.60
CA GLU A 120 -8.60 -21.59 -6.22
C GLU A 120 -7.75 -20.72 -7.14
N PRO A 121 -8.29 -19.61 -7.67
CA PRO A 121 -7.51 -18.71 -8.51
C PRO A 121 -6.44 -17.99 -7.68
N TRP A 122 -5.30 -17.68 -8.30
CA TRP A 122 -4.20 -16.98 -7.66
C TRP A 122 -4.61 -15.65 -6.98
N THR A 123 -5.66 -15.01 -7.49
CA THR A 123 -6.22 -13.78 -6.93
C THR A 123 -6.92 -13.95 -5.58
N LYS A 124 -7.25 -15.18 -5.17
CA LYS A 124 -8.03 -15.46 -3.95
C LYS A 124 -7.33 -16.41 -2.97
N VAL A 125 -6.37 -17.22 -3.43
CA VAL A 125 -5.67 -18.17 -2.56
C VAL A 125 -5.04 -17.45 -1.36
N PRO A 126 -5.17 -17.99 -0.13
CA PRO A 126 -4.50 -17.43 1.03
C PRO A 126 -2.99 -17.48 0.90
N ILE A 127 -2.31 -16.39 1.26
CA ILE A 127 -0.86 -16.27 1.26
C ILE A 127 -0.38 -15.99 2.68
N ALA A 128 0.66 -16.68 3.11
CA ALA A 128 1.27 -16.45 4.41
C ALA A 128 1.85 -15.02 4.47
N HIS A 129 1.65 -14.36 5.63
CA HIS A 129 2.08 -12.96 5.82
C HIS A 129 3.59 -12.77 5.60
N GLU A 130 4.38 -13.75 6.02
CA GLU A 130 5.84 -13.78 5.90
C GLU A 130 6.29 -13.66 4.44
N LEU A 131 5.55 -14.26 3.52
CA LEU A 131 5.87 -14.22 2.09
C LEU A 131 5.75 -12.81 1.51
N TYR A 132 4.84 -11.97 2.03
CA TYR A 132 4.73 -10.57 1.60
C TYR A 132 6.04 -9.80 1.84
N ALA A 133 6.66 -9.98 2.99
CA ALA A 133 7.92 -9.29 3.33
C ALA A 133 9.09 -9.77 2.47
N ALA A 134 9.15 -11.08 2.16
CA ALA A 134 10.19 -11.65 1.32
C ALA A 134 10.10 -11.14 -0.12
N VAL A 135 8.91 -11.18 -0.71
CA VAL A 135 8.69 -10.72 -2.10
C VAL A 135 8.95 -9.22 -2.24
N ARG A 136 8.59 -8.40 -1.25
CA ARG A 136 8.92 -6.96 -1.26
C ARG A 136 10.41 -6.68 -1.35
N LYS A 137 11.25 -7.52 -0.74
CA LYS A 137 12.71 -7.37 -0.82
C LYS A 137 13.25 -7.66 -2.22
N LEU A 138 12.60 -8.57 -2.96
CA LEU A 138 13.00 -8.89 -4.33
C LEU A 138 12.64 -7.77 -5.32
N TYR A 139 11.56 -7.03 -5.06
CA TYR A 139 11.04 -5.99 -5.95
C TYR A 139 10.89 -4.62 -5.24
N PRO A 140 11.98 -4.04 -4.69
CA PRO A 140 11.88 -2.78 -3.96
C PRO A 140 11.42 -1.61 -4.83
N GLU A 141 11.66 -1.65 -6.14
CA GLU A 141 11.31 -0.61 -7.11
C GLU A 141 9.94 -0.82 -7.78
N SER A 142 9.33 -2.00 -7.62
CA SER A 142 8.01 -2.29 -8.22
C SER A 142 6.85 -1.62 -7.52
N ARG A 143 7.11 -0.96 -6.39
CA ARG A 143 6.10 -0.14 -5.71
C ARG A 143 5.74 1.05 -6.59
N PRO A 144 4.45 1.26 -6.87
CA PRO A 144 4.01 2.48 -7.52
C PRO A 144 4.55 3.68 -6.71
N PRO A 145 5.14 4.69 -7.34
CA PRO A 145 5.53 5.91 -6.67
C PRO A 145 4.24 6.63 -6.27
N PHE A 146 3.91 6.59 -4.99
CA PHE A 146 2.84 7.39 -4.42
C PHE A 146 3.40 8.64 -3.76
#